data_51454cf56c8243d578bac44e9daf1289
#
_entry.id   51454cf56c8243d578bac44e9daf1289
#
_cell.length_a   1.000
_cell.length_b   1.000
_cell.length_c   1.000
_cell.angle_alpha   90.00
_cell.angle_beta   90.00
_cell.angle_gamma   90.00
#
_symmetry.space_group_name_H-M   'P 1'
#
loop_
_entity.id
_entity.type
_entity.pdbx_description
1 polymer ?
#
loop_
_entity_poly.entity_id
_entity_poly.type
_entity_poly.pdbx_seq_one_letter_code
_entity_poly.pdbx_strand_id
1 'polypeptide(L)'
;RGLGDVYKRQIDELCAIFADMGFSIVDGPDIETDYYNFTALNIPKEHPARQEHDTFYFQPDQDGNRKVLRTHTSPVQIRTMEKLNLENFDEIRYIIPGRTYRSDHDATHSPMFHQCEGLVLGKNINMGHLKGCLIDFCRTFFNKEDLPVRFRPSYFPFTEPSAEVDIGCKKDID
;
A
#
# COMPACT_ATOMS: atom_id res chain seq x y z
N ARG A 1 16.97 0.06 -23.00
CA ARG A 1 15.73 -0.06 -22.23
C ARG A 1 15.93 0.68 -20.91
N GLY A 2 15.11 1.72 -20.61
CA GLY A 2 15.29 2.57 -19.44
C GLY A 2 14.73 1.91 -18.16
N LEU A 3 15.18 2.37 -16.98
CA LEU A 3 14.69 1.89 -15.67
C LEU A 3 13.16 1.99 -15.55
N GLY A 4 12.53 2.97 -16.18
CA GLY A 4 11.06 3.12 -16.22
C GLY A 4 10.31 1.93 -16.83
N ASP A 5 10.92 1.24 -17.81
CA ASP A 5 10.31 0.05 -18.42
C ASP A 5 10.34 -1.16 -17.46
N VAL A 6 11.36 -1.25 -16.59
CA VAL A 6 11.48 -2.32 -15.61
C VAL A 6 10.39 -2.19 -14.54
N TYR A 7 10.25 -0.99 -13.95
CA TYR A 7 9.21 -0.73 -12.94
C TYR A 7 7.80 -0.95 -13.48
N LYS A 8 7.54 -0.49 -14.70
CA LYS A 8 6.23 -0.70 -15.33
C LYS A 8 5.91 -2.18 -15.48
N ARG A 9 6.87 -3.00 -15.94
CA ARG A 9 6.67 -4.45 -16.07
C ARG A 9 6.42 -5.13 -14.74
N GLN A 10 7.15 -4.74 -13.69
CA GLN A 10 6.93 -5.28 -12.34
C GLN A 10 5.55 -4.96 -11.81
N ILE A 11 5.06 -3.74 -12.02
CA ILE A 11 3.70 -3.35 -11.63
C ILE A 11 2.67 -4.13 -12.46
N ASP A 12 2.86 -4.25 -13.77
CA ASP A 12 1.95 -4.98 -14.65
C ASP A 12 1.89 -6.46 -14.24
N GLU A 13 3.02 -7.09 -13.93
CA GLU A 13 3.10 -8.48 -13.45
C GLU A 13 2.40 -8.66 -12.10
N LEU A 14 2.65 -7.75 -11.16
CA LEU A 14 2.01 -7.76 -9.85
C LEU A 14 0.49 -7.60 -9.99
N CYS A 15 0.02 -6.68 -10.82
CA CYS A 15 -1.39 -6.48 -11.10
C CYS A 15 -2.03 -7.72 -11.74
N ALA A 16 -1.33 -8.40 -12.65
CA ALA A 16 -1.82 -9.62 -13.28
C ALA A 16 -2.01 -10.75 -12.25
N ILE A 17 -1.02 -10.97 -11.37
CA ILE A 17 -1.11 -11.97 -10.30
C ILE A 17 -2.32 -11.70 -9.41
N PHE A 18 -2.51 -10.46 -8.95
CA PHE A 18 -3.64 -10.14 -8.10
C PHE A 18 -4.99 -10.18 -8.85
N ALA A 19 -5.02 -9.86 -10.14
CA ALA A 19 -6.23 -10.04 -10.96
C ALA A 19 -6.65 -11.51 -11.03
N ASP A 20 -5.69 -12.44 -11.20
CA ASP A 20 -5.94 -13.89 -11.17
C ASP A 20 -6.42 -14.36 -9.78
N MET A 21 -6.06 -13.66 -8.71
CA MET A 21 -6.55 -13.88 -7.35
C MET A 21 -7.92 -13.21 -7.07
N GLY A 22 -8.55 -12.61 -8.08
CA GLY A 22 -9.86 -11.97 -7.99
C GLY A 22 -9.85 -10.53 -7.49
N PHE A 23 -8.71 -9.84 -7.52
CA PHE A 23 -8.62 -8.44 -7.18
C PHE A 23 -8.90 -7.55 -8.39
N SER A 24 -9.64 -6.47 -8.17
CA SER A 24 -9.79 -5.38 -9.14
C SER A 24 -8.75 -4.30 -8.89
N ILE A 25 -8.21 -3.73 -9.96
CA ILE A 25 -7.23 -2.65 -9.87
C ILE A 25 -7.97 -1.33 -9.72
N VAL A 26 -7.59 -0.55 -8.72
CA VAL A 26 -8.09 0.80 -8.49
C VAL A 26 -6.94 1.77 -8.33
N ASP A 27 -7.13 3.00 -8.77
CA ASP A 27 -6.15 4.07 -8.66
C ASP A 27 -6.74 5.35 -8.07
N GLY A 28 -5.90 6.33 -7.80
CA GLY A 28 -6.28 7.63 -7.29
C GLY A 28 -5.18 8.68 -7.48
N PRO A 29 -5.46 9.93 -7.10
CA PRO A 29 -4.57 11.04 -7.36
C PRO A 29 -3.27 10.95 -6.55
N ASP A 30 -2.17 11.44 -7.12
CA ASP A 30 -0.88 11.58 -6.43
C ASP A 30 -0.92 12.76 -5.42
N ILE A 31 -1.75 13.77 -5.68
CA ILE A 31 -1.92 14.94 -4.82
C ILE A 31 -3.19 14.75 -3.99
N GLU A 32 -3.04 14.69 -2.69
CA GLU A 32 -4.12 14.41 -1.76
C GLU A 32 -4.35 15.52 -0.75
N THR A 33 -5.49 15.49 -0.10
CA THR A 33 -5.74 16.29 1.10
C THR A 33 -5.15 15.61 2.32
N ASP A 34 -4.86 16.39 3.36
CA ASP A 34 -4.46 15.87 4.68
C ASP A 34 -5.48 14.86 5.23
N TYR A 35 -6.77 15.11 4.98
CA TYR A 35 -7.83 14.21 5.39
C TYR A 35 -7.66 12.79 4.87
N TYR A 36 -7.55 12.62 3.55
CA TYR A 36 -7.40 11.29 2.95
C TYR A 36 -6.06 10.64 3.22
N ASN A 37 -4.99 11.46 3.26
CA ASN A 37 -3.65 10.91 3.45
C ASN A 37 -3.36 10.50 4.90
N PHE A 38 -4.07 11.08 5.87
CA PHE A 38 -3.77 10.84 7.29
C PHE A 38 -5.04 10.67 8.15
N THR A 39 -5.91 11.66 8.20
CA THR A 39 -6.99 11.71 9.20
C THR A 39 -7.98 10.56 9.06
N ALA A 40 -8.42 10.26 7.85
CA ALA A 40 -9.34 9.16 7.55
C ALA A 40 -8.74 7.77 7.79
N LEU A 41 -7.42 7.69 7.89
CA LEU A 41 -6.66 6.47 8.18
C LEU A 41 -6.26 6.35 9.66
N ASN A 42 -6.85 7.15 10.54
CA ASN A 42 -6.53 7.18 11.98
C ASN A 42 -5.06 7.52 12.30
N ILE A 43 -4.36 8.21 11.42
CA ILE A 43 -3.03 8.72 11.70
C ILE A 43 -3.19 10.04 12.45
N PRO A 44 -2.81 10.12 13.74
CA PRO A 44 -3.03 11.31 14.56
C PRO A 44 -2.17 12.49 14.11
N LYS A 45 -2.54 13.70 14.51
CA LYS A 45 -1.83 14.93 14.09
C LYS A 45 -0.38 14.99 14.57
N GLU A 46 -0.11 14.37 15.70
CA GLU A 46 1.20 14.31 16.34
C GLU A 46 2.11 13.22 15.77
N HIS A 47 1.58 12.39 14.85
CA HIS A 47 2.35 11.30 14.27
C HIS A 47 3.53 11.83 13.45
N PRO A 48 4.75 11.28 13.61
CA PRO A 48 5.95 11.73 12.90
C PRO A 48 5.79 11.81 11.38
N ALA A 49 5.05 10.88 10.77
CA ALA A 49 4.80 10.86 9.32
C ALA A 49 4.07 12.12 8.78
N ARG A 50 3.46 12.94 9.65
CA ARG A 50 2.84 14.22 9.28
C ARG A 50 3.80 15.40 9.33
N GLN A 51 5.03 15.20 9.76
CA GLN A 51 5.98 16.29 9.90
C GLN A 51 6.52 16.70 8.52
N GLU A 52 6.90 17.97 8.39
CA GLU A 52 7.33 18.56 7.12
C GLU A 52 8.64 17.94 6.58
N HIS A 53 9.44 17.32 7.45
CA HIS A 53 10.66 16.64 7.02
C HIS A 53 10.37 15.26 6.39
N ASP A 54 9.18 14.67 6.61
CA ASP A 54 8.82 13.37 6.05
C ASP A 54 7.79 13.47 4.90
N THR A 55 7.06 14.58 4.80
CA THR A 55 5.97 14.76 3.84
C THR A 55 6.13 16.02 3.00
N PHE A 56 5.93 15.90 1.68
CA PHE A 56 5.90 17.04 0.77
C PHE A 56 4.53 17.72 0.83
N TYR A 57 4.48 18.88 1.47
CA TYR A 57 3.31 19.76 1.52
C TYR A 57 3.33 20.82 0.43
N PHE A 58 2.17 21.07 -0.16
CA PHE A 58 1.96 22.25 -0.99
C PHE A 58 1.72 23.48 -0.13
N GLN A 59 1.83 24.66 -0.74
CA GLN A 59 1.46 25.91 -0.09
C GLN A 59 -0.02 25.86 0.31
N PRO A 60 -0.40 26.43 1.47
CA PRO A 60 -1.78 26.50 1.89
C PRO A 60 -2.64 27.25 0.86
N ASP A 61 -3.89 26.83 0.71
CA ASP A 61 -4.89 27.59 -0.02
C ASP A 61 -5.37 28.82 0.81
N GLN A 62 -6.34 29.56 0.26
CA GLN A 62 -6.89 30.77 0.92
C GLN A 62 -7.55 30.48 2.26
N ASP A 63 -8.02 29.25 2.46
CA ASP A 63 -8.67 28.76 3.69
C ASP A 63 -7.68 28.11 4.66
N GLY A 64 -6.39 28.10 4.33
CA GLY A 64 -5.33 27.51 5.13
C GLY A 64 -5.20 25.99 4.98
N ASN A 65 -5.95 25.34 4.08
CA ASN A 65 -5.84 23.91 3.87
C ASN A 65 -4.60 23.60 3.00
N ARG A 66 -3.88 22.55 3.38
CA ARG A 66 -2.70 22.09 2.63
C ARG A 66 -2.99 20.76 1.94
N LYS A 67 -2.55 20.66 0.71
CA LYS A 67 -2.44 19.40 -0.01
C LYS A 67 -1.05 18.79 0.20
N VAL A 68 -0.94 17.49 -0.04
CA VAL A 68 0.30 16.73 0.10
C VAL A 68 0.54 15.88 -1.15
N LEU A 69 1.78 15.58 -1.46
CA LEU A 69 2.07 14.41 -2.27
C LEU A 69 1.83 13.18 -1.39
N ARG A 70 1.00 12.24 -1.84
CA ARG A 70 0.62 11.08 -1.02
C ARG A 70 1.84 10.29 -0.58
N THR A 71 1.90 9.96 0.71
CA THR A 71 3.01 9.23 1.33
C THR A 71 2.85 7.70 1.26
N HIS A 72 1.68 7.25 0.85
CA HIS A 72 1.27 5.86 0.63
C HIS A 72 0.05 5.83 -0.30
N THR A 73 -0.35 4.64 -0.74
CA THR A 73 -1.51 4.48 -1.64
C THR A 73 -2.84 4.31 -0.89
N SER A 74 -2.82 4.25 0.45
CA SER A 74 -4.00 4.05 1.30
C SER A 74 -5.14 5.09 1.13
N PRO A 75 -4.90 6.36 0.74
CA PRO A 75 -6.00 7.29 0.42
C PRO A 75 -7.03 6.73 -0.55
N VAL A 76 -6.58 5.91 -1.50
CA VAL A 76 -7.45 5.28 -2.48
C VAL A 76 -8.40 4.28 -1.84
N GLN A 77 -7.99 3.60 -0.76
CA GLN A 77 -8.87 2.71 0.02
C GLN A 77 -10.10 3.49 0.54
N ILE A 78 -9.86 4.64 1.17
CA ILE A 78 -10.94 5.50 1.70
C ILE A 78 -11.85 5.97 0.57
N ARG A 79 -11.27 6.52 -0.51
CA ARG A 79 -12.04 7.00 -1.67
C ARG A 79 -12.88 5.91 -2.32
N THR A 80 -12.40 4.68 -2.27
CA THR A 80 -13.12 3.53 -2.84
C THR A 80 -14.23 3.08 -1.89
N MET A 81 -13.95 2.99 -0.60
CA MET A 81 -14.96 2.62 0.41
C MET A 81 -16.10 3.64 0.51
N GLU A 82 -15.83 4.94 0.35
CA GLU A 82 -16.86 5.98 0.33
C GLU A 82 -17.88 5.83 -0.83
N LYS A 83 -17.49 5.13 -1.90
CA LYS A 83 -18.37 4.87 -3.06
C LYS A 83 -19.18 3.58 -2.90
N LEU A 84 -18.90 2.78 -1.88
CA LEU A 84 -19.59 1.52 -1.66
C LEU A 84 -20.94 1.75 -0.99
N ASN A 85 -21.92 0.98 -1.41
CA ASN A 85 -23.14 0.79 -0.63
C ASN A 85 -22.86 -0.26 0.46
N LEU A 86 -22.50 0.20 1.66
CA LEU A 86 -22.13 -0.66 2.79
C LEU A 86 -23.25 -1.57 3.29
N GLU A 87 -24.51 -1.28 2.94
CA GLU A 87 -25.65 -2.12 3.29
C GLU A 87 -25.78 -3.34 2.36
N ASN A 88 -25.21 -3.28 1.17
CA ASN A 88 -25.47 -4.24 0.12
C ASN A 88 -24.22 -4.57 -0.72
N PHE A 89 -23.10 -4.92 -0.07
CA PHE A 89 -21.94 -5.48 -0.75
C PHE A 89 -21.62 -6.87 -0.18
N ASP A 90 -21.15 -7.78 -1.04
CA ASP A 90 -20.72 -9.09 -0.60
C ASP A 90 -19.28 -9.04 -0.07
N GLU A 91 -18.33 -9.16 -0.96
CA GLU A 91 -16.89 -9.05 -0.67
C GLU A 91 -16.26 -8.21 -1.76
N ILE A 92 -15.34 -7.34 -1.37
CA ILE A 92 -14.53 -6.58 -2.32
C ILE A 92 -13.06 -6.92 -2.13
N ARG A 93 -12.35 -6.95 -3.25
CA ARG A 93 -10.90 -7.13 -3.32
C ARG A 93 -10.32 -6.10 -4.26
N TYR A 94 -9.53 -5.19 -3.74
CA TYR A 94 -8.87 -4.17 -4.52
C TYR A 94 -7.37 -4.22 -4.34
N ILE A 95 -6.65 -4.01 -5.44
CA ILE A 95 -5.21 -3.76 -5.45
C ILE A 95 -4.96 -2.34 -5.93
N ILE A 96 -4.08 -1.64 -5.25
CA ILE A 96 -3.86 -0.22 -5.40
C ILE A 96 -2.37 0.03 -5.65
N PRO A 97 -1.91 -0.14 -6.89
CA PRO A 97 -0.56 0.22 -7.27
C PRO A 97 -0.45 1.74 -7.46
N GLY A 98 0.69 2.31 -7.13
CA GLY A 98 0.89 3.74 -7.38
C GLY A 98 2.23 4.28 -6.91
N ARG A 99 2.51 5.51 -7.33
CA ARG A 99 3.65 6.28 -6.84
C ARG A 99 3.34 6.87 -5.48
N THR A 100 4.35 6.92 -4.64
CA THR A 100 4.31 7.50 -3.30
C THR A 100 5.54 8.37 -3.10
N TYR A 101 5.45 9.33 -2.20
CA TYR A 101 6.44 10.38 -2.05
C TYR A 101 6.76 10.61 -0.58
N ARG A 102 8.04 10.59 -0.23
CA ARG A 102 8.53 10.92 1.11
C ARG A 102 9.73 11.82 1.00
N SER A 103 9.82 12.78 1.90
CA SER A 103 10.89 13.77 1.92
C SER A 103 12.18 13.23 2.58
N ASP A 104 12.42 11.93 2.53
CA ASP A 104 13.65 11.33 3.03
C ASP A 104 14.83 11.70 2.12
N HIS A 105 15.86 12.25 2.72
CA HIS A 105 17.09 12.68 2.04
C HIS A 105 18.30 11.93 2.55
N ASP A 106 18.37 10.63 2.26
CA ASP A 106 19.61 9.90 2.48
C ASP A 106 20.12 9.23 1.19
N ALA A 107 21.33 8.70 1.23
CA ALA A 107 21.97 8.10 0.05
C ALA A 107 21.28 6.81 -0.43
N THR A 108 20.34 6.27 0.35
CA THR A 108 19.68 4.97 0.12
C THR A 108 18.21 5.09 -0.23
N HIS A 109 17.58 6.26 0.00
CA HIS A 109 16.16 6.49 -0.21
C HIS A 109 15.90 7.42 -1.39
N SER A 110 14.99 7.01 -2.26
CA SER A 110 14.44 7.87 -3.31
C SER A 110 13.24 8.64 -2.74
N PRO A 111 13.10 9.95 -3.02
CA PRO A 111 11.93 10.71 -2.59
C PRO A 111 10.63 10.26 -3.26
N MET A 112 10.71 9.46 -4.31
CA MET A 112 9.58 8.82 -4.98
C MET A 112 9.87 7.33 -5.12
N PHE A 113 8.89 6.51 -4.72
CA PHE A 113 8.94 5.06 -4.90
C PHE A 113 7.54 4.54 -5.26
N HIS A 114 7.48 3.29 -5.72
CA HIS A 114 6.22 2.64 -6.02
C HIS A 114 5.78 1.77 -4.85
N GLN A 115 4.49 1.81 -4.56
CA GLN A 115 3.84 0.98 -3.57
C GLN A 115 2.64 0.29 -4.19
N CYS A 116 2.31 -0.89 -3.70
CA CYS A 116 1.11 -1.59 -4.05
C CYS A 116 0.43 -2.09 -2.78
N GLU A 117 -0.77 -1.62 -2.51
CA GLU A 117 -1.57 -2.04 -1.37
C GLU A 117 -2.71 -2.95 -1.82
N GLY A 118 -3.08 -3.90 -0.95
CA GLY A 118 -4.28 -4.71 -1.12
C GLY A 118 -5.32 -4.37 -0.06
N LEU A 119 -6.58 -4.32 -0.45
CA LEU A 119 -7.73 -4.19 0.45
C LEU A 119 -8.72 -5.32 0.17
N VAL A 120 -9.05 -6.08 1.21
CA VAL A 120 -10.17 -7.01 1.18
C VAL A 120 -11.16 -6.63 2.28
N LEU A 121 -12.41 -6.42 1.91
CA LEU A 121 -13.49 -6.13 2.84
C LEU A 121 -14.60 -7.16 2.65
N GLY A 122 -15.01 -7.82 3.73
CA GLY A 122 -16.03 -8.84 3.71
C GLY A 122 -16.38 -9.31 5.12
N LYS A 123 -17.59 -9.90 5.28
CA LYS A 123 -18.11 -10.29 6.61
C LYS A 123 -17.31 -11.38 7.32
N ASN A 124 -16.63 -12.24 6.56
CA ASN A 124 -15.93 -13.41 7.09
C ASN A 124 -14.41 -13.34 6.91
N ILE A 125 -13.89 -12.17 6.57
CA ILE A 125 -12.45 -11.99 6.36
C ILE A 125 -11.73 -12.00 7.71
N ASN A 126 -10.59 -12.71 7.75
CA ASN A 126 -9.77 -12.85 8.94
C ASN A 126 -8.28 -12.95 8.58
N MET A 127 -7.43 -13.04 9.61
CA MET A 127 -5.97 -13.10 9.43
C MET A 127 -5.51 -14.34 8.63
N GLY A 128 -6.26 -15.43 8.62
CA GLY A 128 -5.96 -16.60 7.79
C GLY A 128 -6.06 -16.29 6.30
N HIS A 129 -7.07 -15.52 5.89
CA HIS A 129 -7.22 -15.08 4.51
C HIS A 129 -6.08 -14.14 4.09
N LEU A 130 -5.68 -13.20 4.96
CA LEU A 130 -4.53 -12.33 4.71
C LEU A 130 -3.25 -13.15 4.52
N LYS A 131 -2.98 -14.10 5.41
CA LYS A 131 -1.80 -14.97 5.32
C LYS A 131 -1.80 -15.80 4.04
N GLY A 132 -2.91 -16.44 3.72
CA GLY A 132 -3.06 -17.23 2.49
C GLY A 132 -2.78 -16.39 1.24
N CYS A 133 -3.45 -15.25 1.13
CA CYS A 133 -3.28 -14.31 0.02
C CYS A 133 -1.82 -13.91 -0.18
N LEU A 134 -1.11 -13.51 0.89
CA LEU A 134 0.28 -13.08 0.81
C LEU A 134 1.25 -14.23 0.51
N ILE A 135 1.00 -15.44 1.03
CA ILE A 135 1.79 -16.63 0.70
C ILE A 135 1.65 -16.98 -0.78
N ASP A 136 0.43 -17.01 -1.30
CA ASP A 136 0.14 -17.34 -2.70
C ASP A 136 0.76 -16.29 -3.63
N PHE A 137 0.60 -15.01 -3.30
CA PHE A 137 1.25 -13.93 -4.03
C PHE A 137 2.77 -14.09 -4.06
N CYS A 138 3.42 -14.26 -2.90
CA CYS A 138 4.87 -14.37 -2.84
C CYS A 138 5.40 -15.58 -3.64
N ARG A 139 4.75 -16.72 -3.53
CA ARG A 139 5.13 -17.93 -4.27
C ARG A 139 5.00 -17.74 -5.78
N THR A 140 3.90 -17.15 -6.21
CA THR A 140 3.66 -16.87 -7.63
C THR A 140 4.63 -15.85 -8.17
N PHE A 141 4.83 -14.73 -7.47
CA PHE A 141 5.71 -13.64 -7.91
C PHE A 141 7.18 -14.08 -8.02
N PHE A 142 7.66 -14.87 -7.06
CA PHE A 142 9.03 -15.38 -7.08
C PHE A 142 9.17 -16.72 -7.83
N ASN A 143 8.08 -17.27 -8.36
CA ASN A 143 8.03 -18.55 -9.04
C ASN A 143 8.70 -19.68 -8.22
N LYS A 144 8.35 -19.78 -6.92
CA LYS A 144 8.88 -20.75 -5.97
C LYS A 144 7.77 -21.29 -5.08
N GLU A 145 7.35 -22.53 -5.31
CA GLU A 145 6.27 -23.17 -4.54
C GLU A 145 6.63 -23.38 -3.05
N ASP A 146 7.91 -23.63 -2.76
CA ASP A 146 8.44 -23.87 -1.42
C ASP A 146 9.01 -22.62 -0.74
N LEU A 147 8.71 -21.42 -1.27
CA LEU A 147 9.22 -20.16 -0.73
C LEU A 147 8.83 -20.03 0.75
N PRO A 148 9.80 -19.91 1.68
CA PRO A 148 9.51 -19.69 3.07
C PRO A 148 8.94 -18.30 3.29
N VAL A 149 7.73 -18.23 3.81
CA VAL A 149 7.07 -16.97 4.17
C VAL A 149 6.75 -17.00 5.66
N ARG A 150 7.29 -16.06 6.42
CA ARG A 150 7.11 -15.94 7.86
C ARG A 150 6.35 -14.68 8.21
N PHE A 151 5.35 -14.81 9.08
CA PHE A 151 4.63 -13.67 9.63
C PHE A 151 5.11 -13.44 11.07
N ARG A 152 5.50 -12.21 11.36
CA ARG A 152 5.87 -11.74 12.69
C ARG A 152 4.82 -10.76 13.20
N PRO A 153 4.25 -10.95 14.41
CA PRO A 153 3.43 -9.91 15.01
C PRO A 153 4.19 -8.58 15.06
N SER A 154 3.51 -7.52 14.71
CA SER A 154 4.06 -6.16 14.72
C SER A 154 3.02 -5.20 15.26
N TYR A 155 3.42 -3.98 15.57
CA TYR A 155 2.54 -2.93 16.05
C TYR A 155 2.61 -1.72 15.13
N PHE A 156 1.43 -1.29 14.67
CA PHE A 156 1.24 -0.01 14.01
C PHE A 156 0.08 0.71 14.68
N PRO A 157 0.18 2.03 14.95
CA PRO A 157 -0.83 2.76 15.75
C PRO A 157 -2.21 2.83 15.08
N PHE A 158 -2.31 2.53 13.79
CA PHE A 158 -3.52 2.67 12.98
C PHE A 158 -4.05 1.33 12.41
N THR A 159 -3.49 0.18 12.82
CA THR A 159 -3.94 -1.15 12.37
C THR A 159 -3.98 -2.13 13.55
N GLU A 160 -4.95 -3.07 13.55
CA GLU A 160 -5.06 -4.14 14.53
C GLU A 160 -5.90 -5.31 13.99
N PRO A 161 -5.41 -6.57 14.06
CA PRO A 161 -4.03 -6.94 14.38
C PRO A 161 -3.06 -6.60 13.26
N SER A 162 -1.77 -6.51 13.59
CA SER A 162 -0.73 -6.16 12.63
C SER A 162 0.36 -7.22 12.58
N ALA A 163 0.92 -7.43 11.39
CA ALA A 163 2.04 -8.32 11.19
C ALA A 163 2.96 -7.80 10.08
N GLU A 164 4.24 -8.15 10.20
CA GLU A 164 5.22 -8.01 9.15
C GLU A 164 5.48 -9.36 8.48
N VAL A 165 5.86 -9.33 7.20
CA VAL A 165 6.11 -10.52 6.39
C VAL A 165 7.58 -10.58 6.00
N ASP A 166 8.24 -11.68 6.36
CA ASP A 166 9.60 -11.99 5.93
C ASP A 166 9.57 -13.08 4.87
N ILE A 167 10.36 -12.90 3.82
CA ILE A 167 10.52 -13.85 2.73
C ILE A 167 11.93 -14.43 2.82
N GLY A 168 12.03 -15.76 2.79
CA GLY A 168 13.31 -16.45 2.81
C GLY A 168 14.05 -16.30 1.48
N CYS A 169 15.21 -15.61 1.49
CA CYS A 169 16.15 -15.60 0.39
C CYS A 169 17.31 -16.51 0.74
N LYS A 170 17.63 -17.52 -0.12
CA LYS A 170 18.96 -18.12 -0.11
C LYS A 170 19.90 -17.06 -0.68
N LYS A 171 20.86 -16.60 0.11
CA LYS A 171 22.06 -16.02 -0.45
C LYS A 171 22.83 -17.19 -1.10
N ASP A 172 22.87 -17.23 -2.40
CA ASP A 172 23.91 -18.00 -3.09
C ASP A 172 25.22 -17.26 -2.76
N ILE A 173 25.95 -17.79 -1.79
CA ILE A 173 27.32 -17.37 -1.51
C ILE A 173 28.14 -18.22 -2.46
N ASP A 174 28.51 -17.65 -3.61
CA ASP A 174 29.62 -18.11 -4.43
C ASP A 174 30.94 -17.66 -3.80
#